data_751f446903783c13c2709bd73a7cb8c3
#
_entry.id   751f446903783c13c2709bd73a7cb8c3
#
_cell.length_a   1.000
_cell.length_b   1.000
_cell.length_c   1.000
_cell.angle_alpha   90.00
_cell.angle_beta   90.00
_cell.angle_gamma   90.00
#
_symmetry.space_group_name_H-M   'P 1'
#
loop_
_entity.id
_entity.type
_entity.pdbx_description
1 polymer ?
#
loop_
_entity_poly.entity_id
_entity_poly.type
_entity_poly.pdbx_seq_one_letter_code
_entity_poly.pdbx_strand_id
1 'polypeptide(L)'
;TMVTVVDSVNFLKDYNEAKYLQEVGESLGEEDERSVADLLVDQVEFANTILISKTDLVEKTEIDKLIAIIKTLNTNAEIIPISMGKVPTNKILNSGAFDFNQAQLAPGWLKEMRGEHIPETEEYGISSFVYEARKPFYPQKFYDFLYSKELSGKLIRSKGFFWLATRPMYAGNWSQAGGIAHHGFAGLFWKAIPKNHWPQEKESIDFIKQKWVEPFGDMRQELVFIGQGLDKNKIFELL
;
A
#
# COMPACT_ATOMS: atom_id res chain seq x y z
N THR A 1 -7.17 13.22 16.43
CA THR A 1 -6.16 13.34 15.37
C THR A 1 -5.13 12.25 15.54
N MET A 2 -4.87 11.52 14.48
CA MET A 2 -3.73 10.59 14.40
C MET A 2 -2.54 11.33 13.82
N VAL A 3 -1.46 11.42 14.60
CA VAL A 3 -0.24 12.15 14.22
C VAL A 3 0.90 11.17 14.10
N THR A 4 1.57 11.18 12.95
CA THR A 4 2.80 10.40 12.72
C THR A 4 3.98 11.34 12.56
N VAL A 5 5.12 10.98 13.17
CA VAL A 5 6.37 11.71 13.01
C VAL A 5 7.30 10.92 12.11
N VAL A 6 7.69 11.53 11.01
CA VAL A 6 8.65 10.96 10.04
C VAL A 6 9.99 11.65 10.21
N ASP A 7 11.04 10.88 10.43
CA ASP A 7 12.43 11.36 10.49
C ASP A 7 12.97 11.53 9.08
N SER A 8 13.18 12.77 8.61
CA SER A 8 13.64 13.04 7.26
C SER A 8 15.04 12.47 6.95
N VAL A 9 15.86 12.27 7.98
CA VAL A 9 17.24 11.74 7.83
C VAL A 9 17.23 10.23 7.65
N ASN A 10 16.39 9.51 8.41
CA ASN A 10 16.47 8.06 8.51
C ASN A 10 15.36 7.32 7.76
N PHE A 11 14.18 7.94 7.55
CA PHE A 11 13.00 7.25 7.02
C PHE A 11 13.27 6.43 5.76
N LEU A 12 13.88 7.02 4.73
CA LEU A 12 14.14 6.32 3.47
C LEU A 12 15.21 5.22 3.61
N LYS A 13 16.13 5.38 4.55
CA LYS A 13 17.12 4.35 4.87
C LYS A 13 16.46 3.17 5.54
N ASP A 14 15.72 3.40 6.62
CA ASP A 14 15.04 2.35 7.40
C ASP A 14 13.98 1.65 6.54
N TYR A 15 13.28 2.42 5.70
CA TYR A 15 12.32 1.89 4.74
C TYR A 15 12.94 0.91 3.73
N ASN A 16 14.17 1.17 3.28
CA ASN A 16 14.83 0.34 2.28
C ASN A 16 15.60 -0.85 2.89
N GLU A 17 15.85 -0.84 4.18
CA GLU A 17 16.46 -1.96 4.88
C GLU A 17 15.43 -3.10 5.04
N ALA A 18 15.80 -4.30 4.54
CA ALA A 18 14.97 -5.49 4.69
C ALA A 18 15.16 -6.10 6.09
N LYS A 19 14.62 -5.43 7.12
CA LYS A 19 14.71 -5.88 8.51
C LYS A 19 13.34 -6.20 9.07
N TYR A 20 13.24 -7.27 9.83
CA TYR A 20 12.05 -7.62 10.59
C TYR A 20 12.03 -6.91 11.95
N LEU A 21 10.82 -6.63 12.47
CA LEU A 21 10.66 -6.00 13.79
C LEU A 21 11.30 -6.83 14.92
N GLN A 22 11.31 -8.14 14.79
CA GLN A 22 11.98 -9.05 15.73
C GLN A 22 13.50 -8.80 15.80
N GLU A 23 14.14 -8.53 14.65
CA GLU A 23 15.59 -8.29 14.57
C GLU A 23 16.03 -6.98 15.22
N VAL A 24 15.13 -5.99 15.26
CA VAL A 24 15.39 -4.66 15.85
C VAL A 24 14.82 -4.51 17.26
N GLY A 25 14.17 -5.55 17.80
CA GLY A 25 13.61 -5.54 19.16
C GLY A 25 12.30 -4.76 19.30
N GLU A 26 11.60 -4.47 18.21
CA GLU A 26 10.36 -3.68 18.15
C GLU A 26 9.11 -4.55 17.90
N SER A 27 9.23 -5.88 17.93
CA SER A 27 8.13 -6.80 17.71
C SER A 27 7.15 -6.81 18.89
N LEU A 28 5.86 -7.06 18.60
CA LEU A 28 4.80 -7.22 19.61
C LEU A 28 4.76 -8.63 20.21
N GLY A 29 5.59 -9.55 19.73
CA GLY A 29 5.67 -10.94 20.20
C GLY A 29 6.36 -11.85 19.19
N GLU A 30 6.46 -13.14 19.50
CA GLU A 30 7.15 -14.14 18.67
C GLU A 30 6.45 -14.39 17.31
N GLU A 31 5.16 -14.09 17.21
CA GLU A 31 4.36 -14.26 16.00
C GLU A 31 4.30 -13.00 15.10
N ASP A 32 5.01 -11.92 15.48
CA ASP A 32 5.02 -10.68 14.71
C ASP A 32 6.04 -10.77 13.56
N GLU A 33 5.56 -11.11 12.37
CA GLU A 33 6.37 -11.25 11.15
C GLU A 33 6.50 -9.94 10.36
N ARG A 34 6.03 -8.80 10.89
CA ARG A 34 6.11 -7.51 10.17
C ARG A 34 7.54 -7.03 10.04
N SER A 35 7.81 -6.36 8.94
CA SER A 35 9.06 -5.63 8.73
C SER A 35 9.00 -4.21 9.30
N VAL A 36 10.15 -3.58 9.47
CA VAL A 36 10.26 -2.14 9.79
C VAL A 36 9.54 -1.31 8.74
N ALA A 37 9.68 -1.65 7.46
CA ALA A 37 9.00 -0.96 6.36
C ALA A 37 7.47 -1.07 6.43
N ASP A 38 6.93 -2.24 6.80
CA ASP A 38 5.48 -2.41 6.99
C ASP A 38 4.96 -1.48 8.10
N LEU A 39 5.66 -1.42 9.24
CA LEU A 39 5.29 -0.54 10.35
C LEU A 39 5.32 0.94 9.93
N LEU A 40 6.38 1.37 9.24
CA LEU A 40 6.53 2.75 8.76
C LEU A 40 5.41 3.13 7.79
N VAL A 41 5.07 2.22 6.87
CA VAL A 41 3.98 2.44 5.91
C VAL A 41 2.64 2.50 6.61
N ASP A 42 2.33 1.56 7.50
CA ASP A 42 1.07 1.55 8.24
C ASP A 42 0.87 2.85 9.01
N GLN A 43 1.93 3.36 9.67
CA GLN A 43 1.88 4.63 10.38
C GLN A 43 1.62 5.83 9.45
N VAL A 44 2.16 5.82 8.23
CA VAL A 44 1.93 6.86 7.23
C VAL A 44 0.53 6.76 6.62
N GLU A 45 0.11 5.56 6.22
CA GLU A 45 -1.17 5.31 5.53
C GLU A 45 -2.38 5.73 6.38
N PHE A 46 -2.32 5.61 7.71
CA PHE A 46 -3.44 5.92 8.62
C PHE A 46 -3.35 7.28 9.32
N ALA A 47 -2.31 8.06 9.08
CA ALA A 47 -2.15 9.37 9.72
C ALA A 47 -3.13 10.42 9.16
N ASN A 48 -3.62 11.32 10.03
CA ASN A 48 -4.31 12.54 9.59
C ASN A 48 -3.32 13.69 9.41
N THR A 49 -2.26 13.70 10.24
CA THR A 49 -1.21 14.71 10.20
C THR A 49 0.14 14.01 10.23
N ILE A 50 1.02 14.35 9.32
CA ILE A 50 2.38 13.81 9.24
C ILE A 50 3.37 14.96 9.45
N LEU A 51 4.16 14.83 10.51
CA LEU A 51 5.21 15.78 10.84
C LEU A 51 6.55 15.26 10.29
N ILE A 52 7.10 15.93 9.29
CA ILE A 52 8.44 15.61 8.79
C ILE A 52 9.45 16.35 9.66
N SER A 53 10.11 15.62 10.55
CA SER A 53 11.07 16.17 11.50
C SER A 53 12.49 16.27 10.95
N LYS A 54 13.35 17.01 11.64
CA LYS A 54 14.77 17.19 11.31
C LYS A 54 15.01 17.79 9.92
N THR A 55 14.09 18.61 9.42
CA THR A 55 14.20 19.24 8.09
C THR A 55 15.37 20.22 7.97
N ASP A 56 15.93 20.63 9.08
CA ASP A 56 17.16 21.43 9.19
C ASP A 56 18.44 20.63 8.90
N LEU A 57 18.37 19.31 8.86
CA LEU A 57 19.51 18.42 8.64
C LEU A 57 19.57 17.81 7.22
N VAL A 58 18.60 18.14 6.37
CA VAL A 58 18.42 17.52 5.05
C VAL A 58 18.23 18.60 3.98
N GLU A 59 18.77 18.40 2.80
CA GLU A 59 18.58 19.31 1.67
C GLU A 59 17.11 19.37 1.23
N LYS A 60 16.68 20.56 0.80
CA LYS A 60 15.29 20.80 0.40
C LYS A 60 14.79 19.82 -0.65
N THR A 61 15.61 19.49 -1.63
CA THR A 61 15.27 18.53 -2.70
C THR A 61 14.97 17.13 -2.19
N GLU A 62 15.65 16.69 -1.13
CA GLU A 62 15.39 15.39 -0.49
C GLU A 62 14.11 15.42 0.35
N ILE A 63 13.82 16.56 1.01
CA ILE A 63 12.57 16.78 1.73
C ILE A 63 11.39 16.75 0.75
N ASP A 64 11.49 17.45 -0.36
CA ASP A 64 10.44 17.51 -1.38
C ASP A 64 10.19 16.11 -1.99
N LYS A 65 11.25 15.34 -2.24
CA LYS A 65 11.13 13.93 -2.65
C LYS A 65 10.45 13.06 -1.60
N LEU A 66 10.81 13.21 -0.33
CA LEU A 66 10.19 12.48 0.77
C LEU A 66 8.69 12.83 0.89
N ILE A 67 8.33 14.10 0.76
CA ILE A 67 6.94 14.56 0.74
C ILE A 67 6.17 13.90 -0.41
N ALA A 68 6.74 13.84 -1.60
CA ALA A 68 6.10 13.19 -2.75
C ALA A 68 5.84 11.69 -2.50
N ILE A 69 6.81 10.98 -1.92
CA ILE A 69 6.63 9.57 -1.53
C ILE A 69 5.51 9.42 -0.50
N ILE A 70 5.52 10.22 0.56
CA ILE A 70 4.51 10.19 1.62
C ILE A 70 3.11 10.51 1.07
N LYS A 71 3.00 11.49 0.18
CA LYS A 71 1.72 11.83 -0.49
C LYS A 71 1.17 10.67 -1.33
N THR A 72 2.02 9.86 -1.93
CA THR A 72 1.59 8.69 -2.68
C THR A 72 1.06 7.58 -1.76
N LEU A 73 1.65 7.43 -0.58
CA LEU A 73 1.19 6.47 0.43
C LEU A 73 -0.08 6.95 1.13
N ASN A 74 -0.19 8.25 1.43
CA ASN A 74 -1.35 8.87 2.07
C ASN A 74 -1.66 10.23 1.48
N THR A 75 -2.67 10.30 0.65
CA THR A 75 -3.08 11.49 -0.08
C THR A 75 -3.91 12.48 0.74
N ASN A 76 -4.45 12.04 1.88
CA ASN A 76 -5.35 12.85 2.71
C ASN A 76 -4.64 13.53 3.87
N ALA A 77 -3.47 13.04 4.28
CA ALA A 77 -2.77 13.60 5.42
C ALA A 77 -2.28 15.03 5.16
N GLU A 78 -2.43 15.89 6.17
CA GLU A 78 -1.72 17.16 6.20
C GLU A 78 -0.25 16.89 6.51
N ILE A 79 0.65 17.28 5.61
CA ILE A 79 2.10 17.10 5.78
C ILE A 79 2.72 18.41 6.23
N ILE A 80 3.40 18.40 7.37
CA ILE A 80 4.00 19.58 8.00
C ILE A 80 5.49 19.34 8.22
N PRO A 81 6.38 19.96 7.41
CA PRO A 81 7.82 19.98 7.69
C PRO A 81 8.11 20.76 8.96
N ILE A 82 8.89 20.19 9.88
CA ILE A 82 9.24 20.80 11.15
C ILE A 82 10.74 20.67 11.46
N SER A 83 11.25 21.64 12.18
CA SER A 83 12.60 21.65 12.74
C SER A 83 12.54 21.77 14.25
N MET A 84 13.41 21.04 14.96
CA MET A 84 13.52 21.07 16.42
C MET A 84 12.19 20.87 17.18
N GLY A 85 11.27 20.06 16.61
CA GLY A 85 9.97 19.75 17.21
C GLY A 85 8.97 20.92 17.23
N LYS A 86 9.25 22.01 16.55
CA LYS A 86 8.38 23.20 16.54
C LYS A 86 7.19 23.00 15.62
N VAL A 87 6.02 22.79 16.19
CA VAL A 87 4.74 22.68 15.46
C VAL A 87 3.66 23.45 16.22
N PRO A 88 2.73 24.14 15.53
CA PRO A 88 1.57 24.75 16.17
C PRO A 88 0.69 23.69 16.83
N THR A 89 0.39 23.84 18.13
CA THR A 89 -0.34 22.82 18.91
C THR A 89 -1.74 22.54 18.37
N ASN A 90 -2.40 23.50 17.74
CA ASN A 90 -3.70 23.33 17.10
C ASN A 90 -3.67 22.42 15.87
N LYS A 91 -2.51 22.13 15.32
CA LYS A 91 -2.33 21.16 14.21
C LYS A 91 -2.31 19.71 14.69
N ILE A 92 -1.97 19.49 15.95
CA ILE A 92 -1.80 18.15 16.53
C ILE A 92 -2.79 17.84 17.65
N LEU A 93 -3.34 18.87 18.32
CA LEU A 93 -4.31 18.71 19.39
C LEU A 93 -5.67 19.29 18.97
N ASN A 94 -6.73 18.54 19.27
CA ASN A 94 -8.12 18.94 19.01
C ASN A 94 -8.41 19.45 17.59
N SER A 95 -7.68 18.97 16.59
CA SER A 95 -7.87 19.36 15.19
C SER A 95 -9.22 18.90 14.61
N GLY A 96 -9.92 17.94 15.26
CA GLY A 96 -11.15 17.34 14.73
C GLY A 96 -10.96 16.51 13.44
N ALA A 97 -9.73 16.30 12.99
CA ALA A 97 -9.42 15.69 11.70
C ALA A 97 -9.61 14.16 11.68
N PHE A 98 -9.83 13.50 12.81
CA PHE A 98 -10.00 12.06 12.83
C PHE A 98 -11.45 11.66 12.51
N ASP A 99 -11.63 10.97 11.42
CA ASP A 99 -12.84 10.24 11.03
C ASP A 99 -12.46 8.79 10.74
N PHE A 100 -13.04 7.86 11.48
CA PHE A 100 -12.71 6.44 11.37
C PHE A 100 -13.02 5.88 9.98
N ASN A 101 -14.15 6.26 9.39
CA ASN A 101 -14.55 5.79 8.06
C ASN A 101 -13.61 6.33 6.99
N GLN A 102 -13.18 7.59 7.10
CA GLN A 102 -12.20 8.17 6.18
C GLN A 102 -10.81 7.55 6.38
N ALA A 103 -10.40 7.30 7.62
CA ALA A 103 -9.10 6.70 7.92
C ALA A 103 -8.95 5.30 7.29
N GLN A 104 -9.99 4.47 7.30
CA GLN A 104 -9.98 3.16 6.65
C GLN A 104 -9.85 3.23 5.12
N LEU A 105 -10.24 4.34 4.51
CA LEU A 105 -10.22 4.54 3.05
C LEU A 105 -9.01 5.39 2.58
N ALA A 106 -8.20 5.87 3.52
CA ALA A 106 -7.10 6.80 3.26
C ALA A 106 -5.89 6.20 2.49
N PRO A 107 -5.51 4.91 2.66
CA PRO A 107 -4.34 4.38 1.98
C PRO A 107 -4.35 4.63 0.48
N GLY A 108 -3.26 5.16 -0.05
CA GLY A 108 -3.14 5.52 -1.46
C GLY A 108 -3.39 4.35 -2.41
N TRP A 109 -2.95 3.14 -2.05
CA TRP A 109 -3.20 1.93 -2.84
C TRP A 109 -4.70 1.57 -2.95
N LEU A 110 -5.52 1.86 -1.91
CA LEU A 110 -6.96 1.67 -1.97
C LEU A 110 -7.63 2.65 -2.94
N LYS A 111 -7.14 3.90 -3.01
CA LYS A 111 -7.62 4.90 -3.95
C LYS A 111 -7.34 4.51 -5.38
N GLU A 112 -6.12 4.06 -5.67
CA GLU A 112 -5.76 3.53 -6.99
C GLU A 112 -6.68 2.37 -7.40
N MET A 113 -6.96 1.42 -6.50
CA MET A 113 -7.91 0.32 -6.77
C MET A 113 -9.34 0.79 -7.07
N ARG A 114 -9.74 1.96 -6.58
CA ARG A 114 -11.02 2.59 -6.90
C ARG A 114 -10.99 3.43 -8.16
N GLY A 115 -9.82 3.56 -8.81
CA GLY A 115 -9.63 4.39 -9.99
C GLY A 115 -9.48 5.89 -9.71
N GLU A 116 -9.20 6.25 -8.47
CA GLU A 116 -8.91 7.63 -8.05
C GLU A 116 -7.41 7.92 -8.23
N HIS A 117 -6.98 8.19 -9.46
CA HIS A 117 -5.57 8.47 -9.77
C HIS A 117 -5.14 9.85 -9.28
N ILE A 118 -3.89 9.94 -8.78
CA ILE A 118 -3.31 11.18 -8.25
C ILE A 118 -2.15 11.64 -9.12
N PRO A 119 -2.34 12.67 -9.95
CA PRO A 119 -1.30 13.13 -10.88
C PRO A 119 -0.10 13.84 -10.24
N GLU A 120 -0.21 14.29 -8.98
CA GLU A 120 0.75 15.21 -8.35
C GLU A 120 2.15 14.62 -8.05
N THR A 121 2.35 13.32 -8.26
CA THR A 121 3.60 12.63 -7.92
C THR A 121 4.56 12.44 -9.10
N GLU A 122 4.15 12.77 -10.30
CA GLU A 122 4.97 12.62 -11.53
C GLU A 122 6.23 13.49 -11.52
N GLU A 123 6.24 14.61 -10.78
CA GLU A 123 7.36 15.56 -10.71
C GLU A 123 8.68 14.90 -10.26
N TYR A 124 8.61 13.84 -9.41
CA TYR A 124 9.78 13.10 -8.94
C TYR A 124 9.92 11.73 -9.60
N GLY A 125 9.19 11.48 -10.70
CA GLY A 125 9.16 10.19 -11.38
C GLY A 125 8.47 9.10 -10.55
N ILE A 126 7.65 9.47 -9.57
CA ILE A 126 6.84 8.54 -8.78
C ILE A 126 5.53 8.33 -9.54
N SER A 127 5.21 7.08 -9.79
CA SER A 127 3.98 6.68 -10.46
C SER A 127 3.26 5.57 -9.70
N SER A 128 1.94 5.50 -9.89
CA SER A 128 1.12 4.41 -9.42
C SER A 128 0.24 3.88 -10.54
N PHE A 129 -0.02 2.59 -10.53
CA PHE A 129 -0.93 1.95 -11.46
C PHE A 129 -1.47 0.64 -10.90
N VAL A 130 -2.60 0.21 -11.43
CA VAL A 130 -3.24 -1.07 -11.09
C VAL A 130 -3.06 -2.04 -12.24
N TYR A 131 -2.67 -3.27 -11.93
CA TYR A 131 -2.78 -4.41 -12.81
C TYR A 131 -4.09 -5.13 -12.51
N GLU A 132 -5.00 -5.12 -13.46
CA GLU A 132 -6.27 -5.86 -13.39
C GLU A 132 -6.35 -6.90 -14.51
N ALA A 133 -6.69 -8.15 -14.16
CA ALA A 133 -6.92 -9.20 -15.14
C ALA A 133 -7.97 -10.20 -14.65
N ARG A 134 -8.68 -10.82 -15.59
CA ARG A 134 -9.64 -11.91 -15.35
C ARG A 134 -9.09 -13.27 -15.79
N LYS A 135 -7.77 -13.42 -15.73
CA LYS A 135 -7.06 -14.66 -16.04
C LYS A 135 -6.20 -15.03 -14.84
N PRO A 136 -6.26 -16.27 -14.34
CA PRO A 136 -5.44 -16.69 -13.21
C PRO A 136 -3.97 -16.75 -13.59
N PHE A 137 -3.11 -16.41 -12.64
CA PHE A 137 -1.67 -16.57 -12.82
C PHE A 137 -1.27 -18.04 -12.84
N TYR A 138 -0.33 -18.37 -13.71
CA TYR A 138 0.42 -19.63 -13.59
C TYR A 138 1.39 -19.49 -12.40
N PRO A 139 1.33 -20.37 -11.37
CA PRO A 139 2.06 -20.16 -10.13
C PRO A 139 3.56 -19.94 -10.29
N GLN A 140 4.23 -20.70 -11.19
CA GLN A 140 5.66 -20.55 -11.41
C GLN A 140 6.00 -19.18 -12.01
N LYS A 141 5.23 -18.70 -13.00
CA LYS A 141 5.45 -17.36 -13.58
C LYS A 141 5.26 -16.26 -12.55
N PHE A 142 4.24 -16.38 -11.71
CA PHE A 142 4.01 -15.42 -10.65
C PHE A 142 5.14 -15.44 -9.62
N TYR A 143 5.61 -16.62 -9.24
CA TYR A 143 6.78 -16.76 -8.39
C TYR A 143 8.03 -16.11 -9.00
N ASP A 144 8.31 -16.41 -10.26
CA ASP A 144 9.46 -15.85 -10.99
C ASP A 144 9.38 -14.31 -11.05
N PHE A 145 8.17 -13.75 -11.26
CA PHE A 145 7.93 -12.31 -11.20
C PHE A 145 8.26 -11.72 -9.82
N LEU A 146 7.82 -12.36 -8.73
CA LEU A 146 8.05 -11.87 -7.37
C LEU A 146 9.54 -11.78 -6.99
N TYR A 147 10.34 -12.67 -7.56
CA TYR A 147 11.79 -12.73 -7.32
C TYR A 147 12.62 -12.15 -8.49
N SER A 148 11.94 -11.54 -9.46
CA SER A 148 12.62 -10.94 -10.62
C SER A 148 13.43 -9.72 -10.23
N LYS A 149 14.66 -9.65 -10.72
CA LYS A 149 15.51 -8.47 -10.68
C LYS A 149 15.32 -7.56 -11.90
N GLU A 150 14.39 -7.89 -12.77
CA GLU A 150 14.16 -7.19 -14.04
C GLU A 150 13.20 -6.00 -13.92
N LEU A 151 12.63 -5.78 -12.75
CA LEU A 151 11.81 -4.60 -12.52
C LEU A 151 12.66 -3.35 -12.66
N SER A 152 12.34 -2.53 -13.66
CA SER A 152 12.95 -1.20 -13.80
C SER A 152 12.42 -0.27 -12.72
N GLY A 153 13.30 0.60 -12.22
CA GLY A 153 12.93 1.56 -11.18
C GLY A 153 12.94 0.97 -9.76
N LYS A 154 12.39 1.73 -8.85
CA LYS A 154 12.33 1.39 -7.43
C LYS A 154 10.88 1.23 -6.99
N LEU A 155 10.49 -0.01 -6.66
CA LEU A 155 9.18 -0.28 -6.09
C LEU A 155 9.14 0.25 -4.65
N ILE A 156 8.17 1.14 -4.38
CA ILE A 156 7.93 1.69 -3.04
C ILE A 156 6.90 0.83 -2.33
N ARG A 157 5.74 0.62 -2.92
CA ARG A 157 4.64 -0.15 -2.34
C ARG A 157 3.98 -1.00 -3.41
N SER A 158 3.64 -2.24 -3.09
CA SER A 158 2.72 -3.03 -3.90
C SER A 158 1.75 -3.76 -2.98
N LYS A 159 0.48 -3.77 -3.33
CA LYS A 159 -0.55 -4.42 -2.52
C LYS A 159 -1.72 -4.86 -3.40
N GLY A 160 -2.45 -5.87 -2.96
CA GLY A 160 -3.66 -6.29 -3.65
C GLY A 160 -3.98 -7.76 -3.52
N PHE A 161 -4.77 -8.25 -4.47
CA PHE A 161 -5.24 -9.63 -4.49
C PHE A 161 -4.77 -10.33 -5.76
N PHE A 162 -4.41 -11.59 -5.62
CA PHE A 162 -4.04 -12.43 -6.75
C PHE A 162 -4.85 -13.73 -6.79
N TRP A 163 -4.96 -14.28 -7.99
CA TRP A 163 -5.68 -15.49 -8.29
C TRP A 163 -4.77 -16.48 -9.02
N LEU A 164 -4.64 -17.71 -8.50
CA LEU A 164 -3.77 -18.76 -9.08
C LEU A 164 -4.59 -19.82 -9.80
N ALA A 165 -4.09 -20.28 -10.95
CA ALA A 165 -4.72 -21.33 -11.76
C ALA A 165 -4.85 -22.67 -11.02
N THR A 166 -3.92 -22.97 -10.11
CA THR A 166 -3.93 -24.23 -9.32
C THR A 166 -4.86 -24.16 -8.10
N ARG A 167 -5.36 -22.97 -7.76
CA ARG A 167 -6.26 -22.75 -6.61
C ARG A 167 -7.40 -21.80 -6.99
N PRO A 168 -8.26 -22.19 -7.94
CA PRO A 168 -9.18 -21.25 -8.59
C PRO A 168 -10.26 -20.67 -7.66
N MET A 169 -10.54 -21.33 -6.53
CA MET A 169 -11.53 -20.84 -5.57
C MET A 169 -10.95 -19.85 -4.54
N TYR A 170 -9.63 -19.75 -4.44
CA TYR A 170 -8.96 -19.02 -3.38
C TYR A 170 -8.41 -17.68 -3.88
N ALA A 171 -8.68 -16.63 -3.12
CA ALA A 171 -8.01 -15.34 -3.28
C ALA A 171 -6.73 -15.33 -2.44
N GLY A 172 -5.62 -14.97 -3.05
CA GLY A 172 -4.39 -14.65 -2.36
C GLY A 172 -4.30 -13.17 -2.07
N ASN A 173 -3.65 -12.79 -0.99
CA ASN A 173 -3.26 -11.42 -0.70
C ASN A 173 -1.77 -11.23 -0.96
N TRP A 174 -1.42 -10.04 -1.40
CA TRP A 174 -0.08 -9.57 -1.65
C TRP A 174 0.18 -8.26 -0.95
N SER A 175 1.31 -8.12 -0.31
CA SER A 175 1.76 -6.88 0.32
C SER A 175 3.28 -6.81 0.22
N GLN A 176 3.79 -5.71 -0.32
CA GLN A 176 5.23 -5.43 -0.38
C GLN A 176 5.46 -3.99 0.09
N ALA A 177 6.42 -3.80 0.99
CA ALA A 177 6.92 -2.53 1.44
C ALA A 177 8.45 -2.61 1.61
N GLY A 178 9.17 -1.60 1.12
CA GLY A 178 10.64 -1.64 1.14
C GLY A 178 11.20 -2.87 0.44
N GLY A 179 12.10 -3.58 1.09
CA GLY A 179 12.76 -4.78 0.56
C GLY A 179 12.06 -6.10 0.85
N ILE A 180 10.92 -6.09 1.55
CA ILE A 180 10.22 -7.31 2.00
C ILE A 180 8.85 -7.40 1.37
N ALA A 181 8.44 -8.63 1.05
CA ALA A 181 7.14 -8.93 0.49
C ALA A 181 6.49 -10.10 1.23
N HIS A 182 5.22 -9.97 1.49
CA HIS A 182 4.36 -10.96 2.12
C HIS A 182 3.24 -11.39 1.19
N HIS A 183 2.93 -12.65 1.21
CA HIS A 183 1.76 -13.20 0.50
C HIS A 183 1.09 -14.27 1.36
N GLY A 184 -0.20 -14.40 1.20
CA GLY A 184 -0.96 -15.35 1.99
C GLY A 184 -2.35 -15.63 1.43
N PHE A 185 -3.15 -16.32 2.23
CA PHE A 185 -4.54 -16.60 1.94
C PHE A 185 -5.41 -15.43 2.39
N ALA A 186 -6.20 -14.86 1.47
CA ALA A 186 -7.13 -13.77 1.76
C ALA A 186 -8.57 -14.27 2.03
N GLY A 187 -8.92 -15.43 1.48
CA GLY A 187 -10.27 -15.98 1.61
C GLY A 187 -10.69 -16.75 0.34
N LEU A 188 -11.97 -17.05 0.25
CA LEU A 188 -12.59 -17.61 -0.95
C LEU A 188 -13.21 -16.50 -1.78
N PHE A 189 -13.12 -16.61 -3.10
CA PHE A 189 -13.92 -15.76 -3.98
C PHE A 189 -15.41 -16.04 -3.81
N TRP A 190 -16.26 -15.03 -3.83
CA TRP A 190 -17.70 -15.17 -3.70
C TRP A 190 -18.33 -16.04 -4.80
N LYS A 191 -17.73 -16.07 -5.99
CA LYS A 191 -18.13 -16.99 -7.08
C LYS A 191 -18.04 -18.46 -6.67
N ALA A 192 -17.11 -18.81 -5.78
CA ALA A 192 -16.91 -20.16 -5.27
C ALA A 192 -17.82 -20.50 -4.09
N ILE A 193 -18.46 -19.52 -3.48
CA ILE A 193 -19.34 -19.68 -2.31
C ILE A 193 -20.78 -19.86 -2.78
N PRO A 194 -21.49 -20.93 -2.35
CA PRO A 194 -22.90 -21.11 -2.65
C PRO A 194 -23.74 -19.91 -2.20
N LYS A 195 -24.69 -19.47 -3.03
CA LYS A 195 -25.49 -18.26 -2.76
C LYS A 195 -26.29 -18.28 -1.46
N ASN A 196 -26.60 -19.44 -0.93
CA ASN A 196 -27.26 -19.59 0.37
C ASN A 196 -26.35 -19.25 1.57
N HIS A 197 -25.05 -19.11 1.33
CA HIS A 197 -24.06 -18.66 2.33
C HIS A 197 -23.63 -17.20 2.12
N TRP A 198 -24.24 -16.51 1.18
CA TRP A 198 -23.96 -15.09 0.96
C TRP A 198 -24.63 -14.25 2.06
N PRO A 199 -24.08 -13.06 2.37
CA PRO A 199 -24.73 -12.13 3.28
C PRO A 199 -26.12 -11.77 2.76
N GLN A 200 -27.05 -11.46 3.68
CA GLN A 200 -28.42 -11.10 3.32
C GLN A 200 -28.61 -9.59 3.20
N GLU A 201 -27.69 -8.83 3.79
CA GLU A 201 -27.72 -7.37 3.73
C GLU A 201 -27.44 -6.88 2.32
N LYS A 202 -28.32 -6.01 1.85
CA LYS A 202 -28.26 -5.46 0.48
C LYS A 202 -26.91 -4.76 0.20
N GLU A 203 -26.40 -4.00 1.16
CA GLU A 203 -25.13 -3.27 1.02
C GLU A 203 -23.95 -4.23 0.79
N SER A 204 -23.89 -5.33 1.53
CA SER A 204 -22.87 -6.37 1.35
C SER A 204 -22.97 -7.06 -0.02
N ILE A 205 -24.19 -7.35 -0.47
CA ILE A 205 -24.42 -7.93 -1.81
C ILE A 205 -24.02 -6.94 -2.91
N ASP A 206 -24.37 -5.67 -2.77
CA ASP A 206 -24.02 -4.64 -3.74
C ASP A 206 -22.50 -4.45 -3.81
N PHE A 207 -21.79 -4.50 -2.66
CA PHE A 207 -20.33 -4.49 -2.60
C PHE A 207 -19.71 -5.68 -3.35
N ILE A 208 -20.20 -6.91 -3.13
CA ILE A 208 -19.73 -8.10 -3.84
C ILE A 208 -19.93 -7.94 -5.35
N LYS A 209 -21.04 -7.32 -5.77
CA LYS A 209 -21.37 -7.14 -7.19
C LYS A 209 -20.60 -6.03 -7.89
N GLN A 210 -20.00 -5.09 -7.17
CA GLN A 210 -19.25 -3.98 -7.78
C GLN A 210 -18.13 -4.46 -8.72
N LYS A 211 -17.44 -5.54 -8.35
CA LYS A 211 -16.34 -6.12 -9.15
C LYS A 211 -16.76 -7.41 -9.87
N TRP A 212 -18.07 -7.68 -9.98
CA TRP A 212 -18.58 -8.91 -10.58
C TRP A 212 -18.61 -8.84 -12.12
N VAL A 213 -17.96 -9.80 -12.78
CA VAL A 213 -17.94 -9.95 -14.25
C VAL A 213 -18.14 -11.41 -14.64
N GLU A 214 -19.21 -11.73 -15.40
CA GLU A 214 -19.38 -13.10 -15.88
C GLU A 214 -18.36 -13.46 -16.98
N PRO A 215 -17.89 -14.72 -17.06
CA PRO A 215 -18.24 -15.88 -16.21
C PRO A 215 -17.46 -15.99 -14.90
N PHE A 216 -16.54 -15.06 -14.61
CA PHE A 216 -15.55 -15.18 -13.52
C PHE A 216 -16.10 -14.75 -12.14
N GLY A 217 -17.24 -14.02 -12.10
CA GLY A 217 -17.73 -13.43 -10.87
C GLY A 217 -16.77 -12.36 -10.34
N ASP A 218 -16.38 -12.48 -9.07
CA ASP A 218 -15.40 -11.60 -8.42
C ASP A 218 -13.94 -12.07 -8.54
N MET A 219 -13.72 -13.25 -9.17
CA MET A 219 -12.37 -13.80 -9.40
C MET A 219 -11.56 -12.87 -10.31
N ARG A 220 -10.42 -12.37 -9.82
CA ARG A 220 -9.57 -11.42 -10.54
C ARG A 220 -8.17 -11.33 -9.98
N GLN A 221 -7.28 -10.79 -10.78
CA GLN A 221 -6.06 -10.13 -10.34
C GLN A 221 -6.37 -8.67 -10.09
N GLU A 222 -5.88 -8.11 -9.01
CA GLU A 222 -5.99 -6.70 -8.71
C GLU A 222 -4.79 -6.30 -7.84
N LEU A 223 -3.70 -5.86 -8.49
CA LEU A 223 -2.43 -5.54 -7.86
C LEU A 223 -2.08 -4.08 -8.13
N VAL A 224 -1.88 -3.31 -7.09
CA VAL A 224 -1.40 -1.93 -7.16
C VAL A 224 0.11 -1.91 -7.04
N PHE A 225 0.73 -1.10 -7.88
CA PHE A 225 2.17 -0.82 -7.86
C PHE A 225 2.37 0.68 -7.70
N ILE A 226 3.18 1.07 -6.73
CA ILE A 226 3.60 2.45 -6.46
C ILE A 226 5.12 2.46 -6.43
N GLY A 227 5.76 3.31 -7.23
CA GLY A 227 7.21 3.38 -7.25
C GLY A 227 7.79 4.47 -8.10
N GLN A 228 9.10 4.59 -8.10
CA GLN A 228 9.85 5.59 -8.83
C GLN A 228 10.48 4.98 -10.07
N GLY A 229 10.20 5.55 -11.25
CA GLY A 229 10.75 5.09 -12.53
C GLY A 229 10.30 3.68 -12.93
N LEU A 230 9.12 3.24 -12.50
CA LEU A 230 8.56 1.95 -12.86
C LEU A 230 8.11 1.94 -14.32
N ASP A 231 8.47 0.87 -15.04
CA ASP A 231 7.93 0.59 -16.37
C ASP A 231 6.69 -0.29 -16.27
N LYS A 232 5.52 0.35 -16.40
CA LYS A 232 4.21 -0.30 -16.36
C LYS A 232 4.10 -1.43 -17.40
N ASN A 233 4.55 -1.18 -18.63
CA ASN A 233 4.40 -2.15 -19.72
C ASN A 233 5.24 -3.40 -19.43
N LYS A 234 6.47 -3.21 -18.99
CA LYS A 234 7.36 -4.31 -18.62
C LYS A 234 6.79 -5.13 -17.45
N ILE A 235 6.21 -4.48 -16.44
CA ILE A 235 5.55 -5.18 -15.33
C ILE A 235 4.37 -6.01 -15.84
N PHE A 236 3.57 -5.47 -16.76
CA PHE A 236 2.42 -6.18 -17.33
C PHE A 236 2.82 -7.36 -18.22
N GLU A 237 3.96 -7.29 -18.90
CA GLU A 237 4.51 -8.40 -19.70
C GLU A 237 5.04 -9.55 -18.83
N LEU A 238 5.59 -9.22 -17.66
CA LEU A 238 6.14 -10.20 -16.72
C LEU A 238 5.05 -10.93 -15.93
N LEU A 239 3.89 -10.32 -15.72
CA LEU A 239 2.72 -10.90 -15.05
C LEU A 239 1.87 -11.75 -16.00
#